data_0e1d5d9093047924aa5cd2e9cdbef478
#
_entry.id   0e1d5d9093047924aa5cd2e9cdbef478
#
_cell.length_a   1.000
_cell.length_b   1.000
_cell.length_c   1.000
_cell.angle_alpha   90.00
_cell.angle_beta   90.00
_cell.angle_gamma   90.00
#
_symmetry.space_group_name_H-M   'P 1'
#
loop_
_entity.id
_entity.type
_entity.pdbx_description
1 polymer ?
#
loop_
_entity_poly.entity_id
_entity_poly.type
_entity_poly.pdbx_seq_one_letter_code
_entity_poly.pdbx_strand_id
1 'polypeptide(L)'
;VRRVVRSGFSIIETVAILVIIALLLLIVIPQFTKPSLAAVAGPDSVVAPGSFGNLSVKVSDASGTPQSGVAVRFEVEGKGNVSPAEASTDSAGVAHVVWQAAPDTGVMNVTARAAGRARPTLVFRSRVSGQRQTASPTSAARPTP
;
A
#
# COMPACT_ATOMS: atom_id res chain seq x y z
N VAL A 1 36.76 -7.20 -58.47
CA VAL A 1 36.82 -6.13 -57.46
C VAL A 1 35.41 -5.85 -56.95
N ARG A 2 35.09 -6.35 -55.73
CA ARG A 2 33.77 -6.07 -55.07
C ARG A 2 33.84 -4.67 -54.49
N ARG A 3 33.08 -3.75 -55.04
CA ARG A 3 32.79 -2.44 -54.41
C ARG A 3 31.91 -2.68 -53.20
N VAL A 4 32.49 -2.48 -52.04
CA VAL A 4 31.70 -2.35 -50.80
C VAL A 4 31.02 -1.00 -50.89
N VAL A 5 29.71 -1.02 -51.16
CA VAL A 5 28.84 0.17 -51.02
C VAL A 5 28.70 0.44 -49.52
N ARG A 6 29.46 1.40 -49.02
CA ARG A 6 29.16 1.98 -47.70
C ARG A 6 27.87 2.81 -47.89
N SER A 7 26.74 2.23 -47.53
CA SER A 7 25.51 2.98 -47.36
C SER A 7 25.68 3.88 -46.12
N GLY A 8 26.07 5.10 -46.35
CA GLY A 8 26.00 6.13 -45.31
C GLY A 8 24.54 6.33 -44.95
N PHE A 9 24.21 6.20 -43.67
CA PHE A 9 22.89 6.54 -43.18
C PHE A 9 22.56 7.99 -43.56
N SER A 10 21.42 8.19 -44.22
CA SER A 10 20.94 9.52 -44.55
C SER A 10 20.57 10.27 -43.26
N ILE A 11 20.84 11.58 -43.24
CA ILE A 11 20.44 12.45 -42.11
C ILE A 11 18.95 12.28 -41.81
N ILE A 12 18.13 12.11 -42.82
CA ILE A 12 16.68 11.87 -42.69
C ILE A 12 16.39 10.55 -41.96
N GLU A 13 17.12 9.49 -42.27
CA GLU A 13 16.96 8.18 -41.66
C GLU A 13 17.37 8.23 -40.18
N THR A 14 18.46 8.93 -39.85
CA THR A 14 18.90 9.14 -38.45
C THR A 14 17.86 9.95 -37.65
N VAL A 15 17.30 11.00 -38.24
CA VAL A 15 16.26 11.81 -37.62
C VAL A 15 14.98 10.98 -37.40
N ALA A 16 14.59 10.17 -38.38
CA ALA A 16 13.42 9.30 -38.28
C ALA A 16 13.59 8.28 -37.13
N ILE A 17 14.76 7.69 -36.99
CA ILE A 17 15.06 6.75 -35.90
C ILE A 17 15.01 7.46 -34.54
N LEU A 18 15.57 8.66 -34.40
CA LEU A 18 15.53 9.45 -33.16
C LEU A 18 14.10 9.83 -32.78
N VAL A 19 13.26 10.20 -33.76
CA VAL A 19 11.84 10.50 -33.53
C VAL A 19 11.08 9.25 -33.03
N ILE A 20 11.34 8.10 -33.64
CA ILE A 20 10.71 6.82 -33.23
C ILE A 20 11.15 6.46 -31.81
N ILE A 21 12.43 6.58 -31.46
CA ILE A 21 12.96 6.33 -30.13
C ILE A 21 12.33 7.29 -29.12
N ALA A 22 12.23 8.58 -29.43
CA ALA A 22 11.60 9.56 -28.57
C ALA A 22 10.12 9.26 -28.34
N LEU A 23 9.38 8.85 -29.36
CA LEU A 23 7.98 8.42 -29.25
C LEU A 23 7.84 7.15 -28.40
N LEU A 24 8.71 6.16 -28.58
CA LEU A 24 8.72 4.95 -27.78
C LEU A 24 9.02 5.24 -26.31
N LEU A 25 9.98 6.12 -26.01
CA LEU A 25 10.28 6.55 -24.64
C LEU A 25 9.10 7.27 -24.01
N LEU A 26 8.36 8.08 -24.76
CA LEU A 26 7.18 8.80 -24.27
C LEU A 26 6.02 7.85 -23.92
N ILE A 27 5.93 6.68 -24.56
CA ILE A 27 4.93 5.66 -24.30
C ILE A 27 5.37 4.76 -23.14
N VAL A 28 6.66 4.45 -23.05
CA VAL A 28 7.20 3.49 -22.07
C VAL A 28 7.37 4.11 -20.68
N ILE A 29 7.84 5.37 -20.59
CA ILE A 29 8.09 6.06 -19.31
C ILE A 29 6.86 6.10 -18.39
N PRO A 30 5.63 6.41 -18.85
CA PRO A 30 4.45 6.43 -17.96
C PRO A 30 4.06 5.06 -17.39
N GLN A 31 4.50 3.97 -17.99
CA GLN A 31 4.19 2.61 -17.54
C GLN A 31 4.97 2.23 -16.27
N PHE A 32 6.15 2.83 -16.07
CA PHE A 32 7.01 2.54 -14.92
C PHE A 32 6.74 3.41 -13.69
N THR A 33 5.84 4.40 -13.80
CA THR A 33 5.56 5.36 -12.72
C THR A 33 4.26 5.09 -11.97
N LYS A 34 3.78 3.84 -11.94
CA LYS A 34 2.58 3.50 -11.15
C LYS A 34 2.97 3.37 -9.68
N PRO A 35 2.52 4.26 -8.79
CA PRO A 35 2.75 4.10 -7.37
C PRO A 35 2.03 2.84 -6.87
N SER A 36 2.66 2.14 -5.93
CA SER A 36 2.10 0.99 -5.25
C SER A 36 1.88 1.30 -3.78
N LEU A 37 0.84 0.70 -3.20
CA LEU A 37 0.61 0.68 -1.76
C LEU A 37 0.90 -0.71 -1.21
N ALA A 38 1.67 -0.76 -0.13
CA ALA A 38 1.94 -1.99 0.60
C ALA A 38 1.58 -1.82 2.07
N ALA A 39 0.99 -2.82 2.68
CA ALA A 39 0.77 -2.88 4.12
C ALA A 39 2.11 -3.06 4.84
N VAL A 40 2.39 -2.22 5.83
CA VAL A 40 3.51 -2.37 6.76
C VAL A 40 3.01 -2.89 8.11
N ALA A 41 1.92 -2.28 8.59
CA ALA A 41 1.20 -2.73 9.79
C ALA A 41 -0.28 -2.43 9.61
N GLY A 42 -1.12 -3.21 10.23
CA GLY A 42 -2.57 -3.03 10.17
C GLY A 42 -3.28 -3.91 11.20
N PRO A 43 -4.61 -3.82 11.28
CA PRO A 43 -5.39 -4.67 12.15
C PRO A 43 -5.27 -6.13 11.72
N ASP A 44 -5.23 -7.02 12.69
CA ASP A 44 -5.30 -8.46 12.46
C ASP A 44 -6.63 -8.86 11.80
N SER A 45 -6.69 -10.05 11.22
CA SER A 45 -7.92 -10.56 10.61
C SER A 45 -9.08 -10.69 11.62
N VAL A 46 -8.75 -10.83 12.90
CA VAL A 46 -9.69 -10.83 14.02
C VAL A 46 -9.18 -9.87 15.08
N VAL A 47 -10.00 -8.92 15.49
CA VAL A 47 -9.69 -7.92 16.52
C VAL A 47 -10.75 -7.95 17.61
N ALA A 48 -10.34 -7.65 18.85
CA ALA A 48 -11.28 -7.55 19.96
C ALA A 48 -12.14 -6.26 19.86
N PRO A 49 -13.39 -6.28 20.32
CA PRO A 49 -14.21 -5.09 20.40
C PRO A 49 -13.53 -3.99 21.22
N GLY A 50 -13.55 -2.75 20.73
CA GLY A 50 -12.93 -1.60 21.38
C GLY A 50 -11.39 -1.57 21.33
N SER A 51 -10.73 -2.55 20.69
CA SER A 51 -9.28 -2.54 20.53
C SER A 51 -8.82 -1.46 19.56
N PHE A 52 -7.58 -1.04 19.70
CA PHE A 52 -6.95 -0.05 18.82
C PHE A 52 -5.50 -0.47 18.54
N GLY A 53 -4.95 0.10 17.49
CA GLY A 53 -3.58 -0.17 17.09
C GLY A 53 -3.10 0.75 15.98
N ASN A 54 -1.86 0.56 15.56
CA ASN A 54 -1.27 1.33 14.48
C ASN A 54 -1.61 0.70 13.12
N LEU A 55 -1.91 1.56 12.17
CA LEU A 55 -2.03 1.21 10.76
C LEU A 55 -0.95 1.98 10.00
N SER A 56 -0.11 1.27 9.29
CA SER A 56 0.98 1.87 8.53
C SER A 56 0.97 1.34 7.10
N VAL A 57 1.02 2.27 6.15
CA VAL A 57 0.99 1.95 4.72
C VAL A 57 2.18 2.61 4.04
N LYS A 58 2.93 1.83 3.28
CA LYS A 58 4.07 2.31 2.49
C LYS A 58 3.63 2.63 1.07
N VAL A 59 4.01 3.80 0.59
CA VAL A 59 3.85 4.22 -0.80
C VAL A 59 5.20 4.17 -1.48
N SER A 60 5.27 3.45 -2.59
CA SER A 60 6.46 3.34 -3.42
C SER A 60 6.10 3.61 -4.88
N ASP A 61 7.06 4.07 -5.66
CA ASP A 61 6.91 4.12 -7.12
C ASP A 61 7.07 2.72 -7.74
N ALA A 62 7.01 2.64 -9.06
CA ALA A 62 7.12 1.37 -9.78
C ALA A 62 8.52 0.72 -9.67
N SER A 63 9.55 1.49 -9.30
CA SER A 63 10.91 1.00 -9.04
C SER A 63 11.10 0.50 -7.60
N GLY A 64 10.07 0.66 -6.74
CA GLY A 64 10.14 0.31 -5.33
C GLY A 64 10.72 1.42 -4.45
N THR A 65 10.98 2.61 -5.02
CA THR A 65 11.52 3.75 -4.27
C THR A 65 10.44 4.37 -3.39
N PRO A 66 10.68 4.55 -2.08
CA PRO A 66 9.72 5.18 -1.18
C PRO A 66 9.38 6.61 -1.62
N GLN A 67 8.10 6.95 -1.58
CA GLN A 67 7.60 8.28 -1.93
C GLN A 67 7.19 9.03 -0.67
N SER A 68 7.94 10.09 -0.32
CA SER A 68 7.62 10.97 0.81
C SER A 68 6.63 12.07 0.42
N GLY A 69 5.88 12.59 1.41
CA GLY A 69 4.94 13.68 1.21
C GLY A 69 3.69 13.34 0.40
N VAL A 70 3.44 12.06 0.15
CA VAL A 70 2.21 11.59 -0.53
C VAL A 70 1.08 11.53 0.47
N ALA A 71 -0.03 12.24 0.20
CA ALA A 71 -1.23 12.14 1.01
C ALA A 71 -1.90 10.78 0.80
N VAL A 72 -2.18 10.09 1.90
CA VAL A 72 -2.93 8.83 1.93
C VAL A 72 -4.20 9.06 2.72
N ARG A 73 -5.34 8.83 2.09
CA ARG A 73 -6.66 8.91 2.69
C ARG A 73 -7.11 7.54 3.15
N PHE A 74 -7.63 7.49 4.37
CA PHE A 74 -8.16 6.29 4.99
C PHE A 74 -9.66 6.40 5.16
N GLU A 75 -10.39 5.40 4.68
CA GLU A 75 -11.85 5.30 4.80
C GLU A 75 -12.18 4.01 5.54
N VAL A 76 -13.11 4.07 6.48
CA VAL A 76 -13.56 2.90 7.25
C VAL A 76 -15.00 2.58 6.89
N GLU A 77 -15.23 1.33 6.56
CA GLU A 77 -16.56 0.76 6.39
C GLU A 77 -16.83 -0.27 7.48
N GLY A 78 -17.98 -0.16 8.13
CA GLY A 78 -18.42 -1.10 9.16
C GLY A 78 -18.08 -0.65 10.58
N LYS A 79 -17.58 -1.57 11.40
CA LYS A 79 -17.45 -1.43 12.86
C LYS A 79 -16.06 -0.95 13.27
N GLY A 80 -15.77 0.36 13.10
CA GLY A 80 -14.50 0.95 13.52
C GLY A 80 -14.33 2.40 13.12
N ASN A 81 -13.15 2.93 13.43
CA ASN A 81 -12.72 4.27 13.09
C ASN A 81 -11.20 4.29 12.82
N VAL A 82 -10.75 5.28 12.08
CA VAL A 82 -9.33 5.58 11.84
C VAL A 82 -9.08 7.07 12.07
N SER A 83 -8.01 7.39 12.76
CA SER A 83 -7.63 8.76 13.04
C SER A 83 -6.11 8.95 12.91
N PRO A 84 -5.66 9.99 12.18
CA PRO A 84 -6.42 10.88 11.31
C PRO A 84 -6.96 10.15 10.06
N ALA A 85 -7.99 10.71 9.42
CA ALA A 85 -8.56 10.15 8.18
C ALA A 85 -7.65 10.35 6.95
N GLU A 86 -6.64 11.21 7.07
CA GLU A 86 -5.63 11.47 6.04
C GLU A 86 -4.28 11.70 6.70
N ALA A 87 -3.23 11.07 6.17
CA ALA A 87 -1.85 11.24 6.63
C ALA A 87 -0.90 11.31 5.44
N SER A 88 0.16 12.12 5.55
CA SER A 88 1.22 12.18 4.55
C SER A 88 2.31 11.16 4.87
N THR A 89 2.92 10.62 3.83
CA THR A 89 4.06 9.71 3.99
C THR A 89 5.30 10.45 4.47
N ASP A 90 6.05 9.81 5.34
CA ASP A 90 7.34 10.28 5.85
C ASP A 90 8.50 10.07 4.84
N SER A 91 9.74 10.29 5.25
CA SER A 91 10.94 10.09 4.44
C SER A 91 11.16 8.63 4.00
N ALA A 92 10.60 7.67 4.72
CA ALA A 92 10.60 6.25 4.38
C ALA A 92 9.42 5.85 3.48
N GLY A 93 8.59 6.82 3.08
CA GLY A 93 7.40 6.60 2.27
C GLY A 93 6.23 5.98 3.05
N VAL A 94 6.21 6.08 4.39
CA VAL A 94 5.22 5.43 5.24
C VAL A 94 4.25 6.45 5.82
N ALA A 95 2.95 6.21 5.67
CA ALA A 95 1.88 6.94 6.34
C ALA A 95 1.42 6.16 7.57
N HIS A 96 1.31 6.84 8.71
CA HIS A 96 0.92 6.26 10.00
C HIS A 96 -0.40 6.85 10.47
N VAL A 97 -1.33 5.99 10.87
CA VAL A 97 -2.60 6.36 11.50
C VAL A 97 -2.95 5.33 12.58
N VAL A 98 -3.90 5.67 13.44
CA VAL A 98 -4.42 4.76 14.48
C VAL A 98 -5.80 4.28 14.06
N TRP A 99 -6.02 2.97 14.09
CA TRP A 99 -7.33 2.38 13.92
C TRP A 99 -7.93 2.02 15.28
N GLN A 100 -9.25 2.05 15.37
CA GLN A 100 -10.01 1.63 16.55
C GLN A 100 -11.22 0.82 16.11
N ALA A 101 -11.38 -0.38 16.68
CA ALA A 101 -12.57 -1.19 16.49
C ALA A 101 -13.72 -0.65 17.34
N ALA A 102 -14.95 -0.75 16.85
CA ALA A 102 -16.14 -0.46 17.64
C ALA A 102 -16.27 -1.42 18.84
N PRO A 103 -17.01 -1.05 19.87
CA PRO A 103 -17.28 -1.94 21.02
C PRO A 103 -18.17 -3.12 20.65
N ASP A 104 -18.82 -3.09 19.50
CA ASP A 104 -19.72 -4.12 19.01
C ASP A 104 -19.01 -5.11 18.08
N THR A 105 -19.53 -6.33 18.00
CA THR A 105 -19.08 -7.34 17.04
C THR A 105 -19.51 -6.98 15.62
N GLY A 106 -18.71 -7.34 14.62
CA GLY A 106 -19.01 -7.08 13.22
C GLY A 106 -17.81 -7.15 12.31
N VAL A 107 -17.87 -6.47 11.18
CA VAL A 107 -16.77 -6.38 10.22
C VAL A 107 -16.27 -4.93 10.16
N MET A 108 -14.95 -4.76 10.13
CA MET A 108 -14.29 -3.50 9.92
C MET A 108 -13.41 -3.62 8.67
N ASN A 109 -13.66 -2.80 7.68
CA ASN A 109 -12.83 -2.67 6.50
C ASN A 109 -12.18 -1.29 6.50
N VAL A 110 -10.87 -1.25 6.41
CA VAL A 110 -10.13 0.01 6.27
C VAL A 110 -9.54 0.06 4.87
N THR A 111 -9.90 1.08 4.12
CA THR A 111 -9.42 1.32 2.77
C THR A 111 -8.45 2.48 2.77
N ALA A 112 -7.19 2.23 2.40
CA ALA A 112 -6.18 3.26 2.19
C ALA A 112 -6.08 3.60 0.71
N ARG A 113 -6.12 4.89 0.37
CA ARG A 113 -6.00 5.42 -0.99
C ARG A 113 -4.93 6.49 -1.04
N ALA A 114 -3.89 6.27 -1.84
CA ALA A 114 -2.88 7.30 -2.06
C ALA A 114 -3.39 8.35 -3.07
N ALA A 115 -3.03 9.61 -2.83
CA ALA A 115 -3.24 10.68 -3.80
C ALA A 115 -2.37 10.48 -5.05
N GLY A 116 -2.85 10.92 -6.20
CA GLY A 116 -2.12 10.85 -7.47
C GLY A 116 -2.97 10.31 -8.62
N ARG A 117 -2.37 10.26 -9.80
CA ARG A 117 -3.08 9.82 -11.02
C ARG A 117 -3.47 8.36 -11.00
N ALA A 118 -2.64 7.49 -10.44
CA ALA A 118 -2.88 6.04 -10.40
C ALA A 118 -3.77 5.60 -9.23
N ARG A 119 -3.94 6.42 -8.19
CA ARG A 119 -4.78 6.19 -7.00
C ARG A 119 -4.73 4.74 -6.49
N PRO A 120 -3.53 4.20 -6.16
CA PRO A 120 -3.47 2.85 -5.67
C PRO A 120 -4.29 2.72 -4.39
N THR A 121 -4.97 1.60 -4.24
CA THR A 121 -5.89 1.32 -3.13
C THR A 121 -5.47 0.03 -2.44
N LEU A 122 -5.49 0.04 -1.11
CA LEU A 122 -5.22 -1.11 -0.27
C LEU A 122 -6.38 -1.29 0.72
N VAL A 123 -6.87 -2.50 0.88
CA VAL A 123 -8.01 -2.80 1.76
C VAL A 123 -7.57 -3.76 2.85
N PHE A 124 -7.73 -3.35 4.10
CA PHE A 124 -7.59 -4.20 5.28
C PHE A 124 -8.98 -4.69 5.70
N ARG A 125 -9.13 -5.99 5.88
CA ARG A 125 -10.38 -6.61 6.33
C ARG A 125 -10.17 -7.26 7.67
N SER A 126 -10.95 -6.86 8.65
CA SER A 126 -10.91 -7.40 10.01
C SER A 126 -12.29 -7.75 10.49
N ARG A 127 -12.39 -8.81 11.26
CA ARG A 127 -13.61 -9.17 11.99
C ARG A 127 -13.47 -8.73 13.45
N VAL A 128 -14.38 -7.90 13.90
CA VAL A 128 -14.51 -7.55 15.32
C VAL A 128 -15.31 -8.64 16.01
N SER A 129 -14.66 -9.45 16.84
CA SER A 129 -15.32 -10.51 17.59
C SER A 129 -14.72 -10.64 18.99
N GLY A 130 -15.60 -10.74 20.00
CA GLY A 130 -15.15 -11.06 21.34
C GLY A 130 -14.66 -12.51 21.36
N GLN A 131 -13.35 -12.73 21.29
CA GLN A 131 -12.80 -14.01 21.77
C GLN A 131 -12.99 -14.03 23.28
N ARG A 132 -13.87 -14.89 23.76
CA ARG A 132 -13.75 -15.35 25.14
C ARG A 132 -12.39 -16.01 25.24
N GLN A 133 -11.43 -15.32 25.79
CA GLN A 133 -10.24 -15.95 26.32
C GLN A 133 -10.73 -16.91 27.41
N THR A 134 -10.90 -18.16 27.06
CA THR A 134 -11.09 -19.21 28.06
C THR A 134 -9.80 -19.21 28.85
N ALA A 135 -9.81 -18.51 29.99
CA ALA A 135 -8.80 -18.67 30.99
C ALA A 135 -8.72 -20.18 31.27
N SER A 136 -7.58 -20.77 30.95
CA SER A 136 -7.28 -22.13 31.37
C SER A 136 -7.54 -22.21 32.88
N PRO A 137 -8.35 -23.15 33.36
CA PRO A 137 -8.50 -23.31 34.79
C PRO A 137 -7.12 -23.66 35.33
N THR A 138 -6.56 -22.74 36.08
CA THR A 138 -5.41 -23.04 36.94
C THR A 138 -5.80 -24.24 37.75
N SER A 139 -5.16 -25.38 37.49
CA SER A 139 -5.25 -26.60 38.27
C SER A 139 -4.92 -26.22 39.69
N ALA A 140 -5.96 -26.10 40.53
CA ALA A 140 -5.80 -25.93 41.93
C ALA A 140 -5.05 -27.17 42.44
N ALA A 141 -3.83 -26.96 42.91
CA ALA A 141 -3.07 -27.98 43.62
C ALA A 141 -3.87 -28.43 44.80
N ARG A 142 -4.25 -29.70 44.81
CA ARG A 142 -4.91 -30.40 45.89
C ARG A 142 -3.93 -30.49 47.05
N PRO A 143 -4.25 -30.01 48.26
CA PRO A 143 -3.44 -30.32 49.42
C PRO A 143 -3.68 -31.79 49.80
N THR A 144 -2.62 -32.57 49.84
CA THR A 144 -2.59 -33.90 50.43
C THR A 144 -2.54 -33.77 51.96
N PRO A 145 -3.27 -34.60 52.69
CA PRO A 145 -3.24 -34.63 54.17
C PRO A 145 -1.91 -35.15 54.70
#